data_3036ebe9a93995949bab055eef52d679
#
_entry.id   3036ebe9a93995949bab055eef52d679
#
_cell.length_a   1.000
_cell.length_b   1.000
_cell.length_c   1.000
_cell.angle_alpha   90.00
_cell.angle_beta   90.00
_cell.angle_gamma   90.00
#
_symmetry.space_group_name_H-M   'P 1'
#
loop_
_entity.id
_entity.type
_entity.pdbx_description
1 polymer ?
#
loop_
_entity_poly.entity_id
_entity_poly.type
_entity_poly.pdbx_seq_one_letter_code
_entity_poly.pdbx_strand_id
1 'polypeptide(L)'
;MSTSMSKSQATRRDPLSELEREEIGDRVKKMTRRGVVGGFAGIAGLAATLGVGRSTTSAAALRSVGLLPEDLPAVKYRAATVEVLGASTWVSHGIETAAFFGSLLGVEVTSFDGEGQTEKQLQALLDIANSDWAFVAVHPGASDALIDGANAVIEKGVPLIIMDTRLIQDPEEFQNYGYLTFLEPDNIYMGSTVANELFKAMGGEGEVIHTQGALGHTGAQGRAAGFNQTVANFPNIKVVDETSANWLQAEASTLWQDLLQRYPNVKGGFFHSDDMALAAQAVVESAGLQDQVKIVGVDGLKNAAQAILDDKLVASVINPSGRIHGGAIWAGYLSVSGTDRAEGGVPKFIRTDGGPITKDNAAGYIWLHDNYQY
;
A
#
# COMPACT_ATOMS: atom_id res chain seq x y z
N MET A 1 -33.97 -42.86 -24.25
CA MET A 1 -33.82 -41.55 -24.95
C MET A 1 -32.95 -40.67 -24.10
N SER A 2 -31.69 -40.58 -24.51
CA SER A 2 -30.64 -39.84 -23.82
C SER A 2 -30.43 -38.54 -24.59
N THR A 3 -30.64 -37.38 -23.93
CA THR A 3 -30.40 -36.07 -24.49
C THR A 3 -29.09 -35.53 -23.90
N SER A 4 -28.03 -35.55 -24.69
CA SER A 4 -26.73 -34.93 -24.41
C SER A 4 -26.85 -33.39 -24.49
N MET A 5 -26.61 -32.71 -23.37
CA MET A 5 -26.41 -31.26 -23.36
C MET A 5 -24.95 -30.94 -23.74
N SER A 6 -24.78 -30.36 -24.93
CA SER A 6 -23.54 -29.77 -25.42
C SER A 6 -23.13 -28.59 -24.53
N LYS A 7 -21.95 -28.66 -23.91
CA LYS A 7 -21.30 -27.51 -23.25
C LYS A 7 -20.69 -26.62 -24.34
N SER A 8 -21.32 -25.47 -24.61
CA SER A 8 -20.71 -24.38 -25.39
C SER A 8 -19.56 -23.77 -24.57
N GLN A 9 -18.33 -24.05 -24.99
CA GLN A 9 -17.14 -23.27 -24.56
C GLN A 9 -17.21 -21.91 -25.25
N ALA A 10 -17.61 -20.89 -24.51
CA ALA A 10 -17.43 -19.51 -24.94
C ALA A 10 -15.92 -19.16 -24.83
N THR A 11 -15.20 -19.26 -25.94
CA THR A 11 -13.86 -18.68 -26.10
C THR A 11 -13.97 -17.17 -25.93
N ARG A 12 -13.47 -16.63 -24.79
CA ARG A 12 -13.22 -15.19 -24.66
C ARG A 12 -12.27 -14.78 -25.79
N ARG A 13 -12.74 -14.03 -26.75
CA ARG A 13 -11.88 -13.36 -27.74
C ARG A 13 -11.08 -12.31 -26.99
N ASP A 14 -9.77 -12.38 -27.08
CA ASP A 14 -8.85 -11.35 -26.62
C ASP A 14 -9.14 -10.06 -27.42
N PRO A 15 -9.39 -8.92 -26.76
CA PRO A 15 -9.84 -7.69 -27.41
C PRO A 15 -8.75 -6.97 -28.22
N LEU A 16 -7.47 -7.37 -28.11
CA LEU A 16 -6.37 -6.71 -28.81
C LEU A 16 -5.87 -7.56 -29.98
N SER A 17 -5.72 -6.95 -31.16
CA SER A 17 -5.07 -7.55 -32.31
C SER A 17 -3.56 -7.75 -32.06
N GLU A 18 -2.92 -8.65 -32.81
CA GLU A 18 -1.48 -8.91 -32.73
C GLU A 18 -0.64 -7.65 -32.99
N LEU A 19 -1.07 -6.79 -33.92
CA LEU A 19 -0.45 -5.50 -34.23
C LEU A 19 -0.56 -4.49 -33.08
N GLU A 20 -1.70 -4.44 -32.40
CA GLU A 20 -1.86 -3.55 -31.23
C GLU A 20 -0.98 -4.00 -30.05
N ARG A 21 -0.80 -5.31 -29.86
CA ARG A 21 0.13 -5.85 -28.85
C ARG A 21 1.59 -5.54 -29.16
N GLU A 22 1.97 -5.62 -30.43
CA GLU A 22 3.32 -5.31 -30.90
C GLU A 22 3.61 -3.81 -30.76
N GLU A 23 2.64 -2.94 -31.07
CA GLU A 23 2.75 -1.49 -30.94
C GLU A 23 2.81 -1.06 -29.46
N ILE A 24 1.99 -1.65 -28.59
CA ILE A 24 2.05 -1.44 -27.13
C ILE A 24 3.39 -1.95 -26.59
N GLY A 25 3.83 -3.14 -27.00
CA GLY A 25 5.11 -3.71 -26.61
C GLY A 25 6.31 -2.86 -27.02
N ASP A 26 6.28 -2.24 -28.20
CA ASP A 26 7.35 -1.34 -28.68
C ASP A 26 7.33 0.01 -27.99
N ARG A 27 6.16 0.55 -27.66
CA ARG A 27 6.02 1.77 -26.83
C ARG A 27 6.56 1.52 -25.42
N VAL A 28 6.19 0.40 -24.80
CA VAL A 28 6.69 0.00 -23.48
C VAL A 28 8.21 -0.21 -23.52
N LYS A 29 8.77 -0.90 -24.53
CA LYS A 29 10.24 -1.06 -24.69
C LYS A 29 10.98 0.26 -24.87
N LYS A 30 10.39 1.24 -25.55
CA LYS A 30 10.98 2.58 -25.70
C LYS A 30 10.95 3.36 -24.39
N MET A 31 9.91 3.20 -23.56
CA MET A 31 9.82 3.79 -22.22
C MET A 31 10.83 3.17 -21.24
N THR A 32 11.03 1.82 -21.30
CA THR A 32 11.89 1.09 -20.36
C THR A 32 13.39 1.16 -20.69
N ARG A 33 13.80 1.29 -21.95
CA ARG A 33 15.23 1.29 -22.32
C ARG A 33 16.02 2.54 -21.88
N ARG A 34 15.38 3.63 -21.53
CA ARG A 34 16.05 4.89 -21.11
C ARG A 34 16.08 5.17 -19.61
N GLY A 35 15.32 4.43 -18.77
CA GLY A 35 15.10 4.78 -17.36
C GLY A 35 15.57 3.80 -16.27
N VAL A 36 15.88 2.53 -16.60
CA VAL A 36 15.85 1.46 -15.58
C VAL A 36 17.19 1.08 -14.94
N VAL A 37 18.34 1.48 -15.46
CA VAL A 37 19.64 0.89 -15.04
C VAL A 37 20.35 1.64 -13.90
N GLY A 38 19.88 2.76 -13.39
CA GLY A 38 20.67 3.59 -12.46
C GLY A 38 19.97 4.23 -11.26
N GLY A 39 18.64 4.14 -11.11
CA GLY A 39 17.88 5.11 -10.31
C GLY A 39 17.61 4.79 -8.83
N PHE A 40 17.48 3.54 -8.44
CA PHE A 40 16.92 3.21 -7.12
C PHE A 40 17.86 3.39 -5.91
N ALA A 41 19.17 3.34 -6.09
CA ALA A 41 20.12 3.58 -4.99
C ALA A 41 20.33 5.08 -4.66
N GLY A 42 19.91 6.00 -5.55
CA GLY A 42 20.13 7.43 -5.40
C GLY A 42 19.06 8.17 -4.60
N ILE A 43 17.81 7.71 -4.63
CA ILE A 43 16.66 8.46 -4.07
C ILE A 43 16.59 8.31 -2.54
N ALA A 44 16.83 7.12 -2.02
CA ALA A 44 16.92 6.90 -0.58
C ALA A 44 18.08 7.69 0.08
N GLY A 45 19.17 7.93 -0.67
CA GLY A 45 20.31 8.74 -0.23
C GLY A 45 20.06 10.24 -0.20
N LEU A 46 19.17 10.76 -1.06
CA LEU A 46 18.86 12.21 -1.09
C LEU A 46 17.90 12.64 0.04
N ALA A 47 16.97 11.78 0.42
CA ALA A 47 16.04 12.05 1.54
C ALA A 47 16.77 12.15 2.90
N ALA A 48 17.88 11.41 3.07
CA ALA A 48 18.65 11.37 4.30
C ALA A 48 19.57 12.60 4.52
N THR A 49 19.83 13.41 3.49
CA THR A 49 20.76 14.56 3.59
C THR A 49 20.08 15.92 3.78
N LEU A 50 18.74 15.98 3.65
CA LEU A 50 17.97 17.20 3.87
C LEU A 50 17.14 17.09 5.14
N GLY A 51 17.79 17.21 6.28
CA GLY A 51 17.11 17.31 7.57
C GLY A 51 16.06 18.41 7.56
N VAL A 52 14.87 18.06 8.07
CA VAL A 52 13.66 18.83 8.34
C VAL A 52 12.50 18.47 7.41
N GLY A 53 11.60 17.62 7.88
CA GLY A 53 10.11 17.63 7.81
C GLY A 53 9.35 17.94 6.50
N ARG A 54 10.03 18.14 5.35
CA ARG A 54 9.40 18.35 4.05
C ARG A 54 10.15 17.55 2.99
N SER A 55 9.64 16.39 2.64
CA SER A 55 10.14 15.65 1.46
C SER A 55 9.47 16.23 0.22
N THR A 56 10.15 17.15 -0.46
CA THR A 56 9.77 17.56 -1.81
C THR A 56 10.52 16.70 -2.81
N THR A 57 9.97 15.58 -3.23
CA THR A 57 10.46 14.88 -4.43
C THR A 57 10.01 15.70 -5.63
N SER A 58 10.83 16.66 -6.06
CA SER A 58 10.49 17.54 -7.17
C SER A 58 10.55 16.78 -8.50
N ALA A 59 9.72 17.18 -9.48
CA ALA A 59 9.82 16.70 -10.86
C ALA A 59 11.25 16.83 -11.42
N ALA A 60 12.01 17.85 -10.97
CA ALA A 60 13.41 18.03 -11.31
C ALA A 60 14.31 16.89 -10.79
N ALA A 61 14.08 16.41 -9.57
CA ALA A 61 14.83 15.28 -9.03
C ALA A 61 14.53 13.98 -9.79
N LEU A 62 13.26 13.73 -10.12
CA LEU A 62 12.85 12.57 -10.92
C LEU A 62 13.38 12.61 -12.35
N ARG A 63 13.47 13.81 -12.97
CA ARG A 63 14.11 14.00 -14.27
C ARG A 63 15.61 13.73 -14.23
N SER A 64 16.31 14.20 -13.20
CA SER A 64 17.77 14.04 -13.08
C SER A 64 18.21 12.57 -13.04
N VAL A 65 17.32 11.67 -12.63
CA VAL A 65 17.54 10.20 -12.59
C VAL A 65 16.88 9.47 -13.76
N GLY A 66 16.31 10.19 -14.76
CA GLY A 66 15.74 9.59 -15.96
C GLY A 66 14.39 8.87 -15.78
N LEU A 67 13.70 9.09 -14.65
CA LEU A 67 12.42 8.48 -14.35
C LEU A 67 11.23 9.18 -15.01
N LEU A 68 11.41 10.42 -15.54
CA LEU A 68 10.36 11.17 -16.20
C LEU A 68 10.73 11.50 -17.64
N PRO A 69 9.76 11.55 -18.59
CA PRO A 69 9.96 12.03 -19.95
C PRO A 69 10.49 13.48 -19.98
N GLU A 70 11.21 13.84 -21.03
CA GLU A 70 11.69 15.22 -21.23
C GLU A 70 10.54 16.21 -21.46
N ASP A 71 9.48 15.78 -22.16
CA ASP A 71 8.30 16.58 -22.52
C ASP A 71 7.16 16.39 -21.52
N LEU A 72 7.31 16.92 -20.30
CA LEU A 72 6.23 16.94 -19.31
C LEU A 72 5.38 18.21 -19.43
N PRO A 73 4.09 18.17 -19.08
CA PRO A 73 3.27 19.37 -19.03
C PRO A 73 3.82 20.36 -18.01
N ALA A 74 3.64 21.66 -18.29
CA ALA A 74 3.96 22.68 -17.32
C ALA A 74 3.13 22.52 -16.05
N VAL A 75 3.73 22.80 -14.89
CA VAL A 75 3.03 22.77 -13.61
C VAL A 75 1.91 23.81 -13.62
N LYS A 76 0.68 23.36 -13.41
CA LYS A 76 -0.52 24.20 -13.33
C LYS A 76 -1.20 24.14 -11.97
N TYR A 77 -1.01 23.06 -11.23
CA TYR A 77 -1.67 22.79 -9.96
C TYR A 77 -0.64 22.44 -8.89
N ARG A 78 -0.98 22.73 -7.64
CA ARG A 78 -0.22 22.27 -6.47
C ARG A 78 -1.12 21.41 -5.62
N ALA A 79 -0.62 20.23 -5.25
CA ALA A 79 -1.31 19.30 -4.36
C ALA A 79 -0.48 19.00 -3.12
N ALA A 80 -1.17 18.78 -1.99
CA ALA A 80 -0.55 18.28 -0.77
C ALA A 80 -0.95 16.83 -0.55
N THR A 81 0.00 16.00 -0.06
CA THR A 81 -0.33 14.72 0.57
C THR A 81 0.08 14.77 2.03
N VAL A 82 -0.72 14.17 2.92
CA VAL A 82 -0.42 14.04 4.35
C VAL A 82 -0.33 12.56 4.67
N GLU A 83 0.87 12.12 5.00
CA GLU A 83 1.20 10.70 5.17
C GLU A 83 1.34 10.31 6.64
N VAL A 84 1.09 9.04 6.95
CA VAL A 84 1.15 8.54 8.33
C VAL A 84 2.59 8.36 8.82
N LEU A 85 3.45 7.71 8.01
CA LEU A 85 4.81 7.32 8.41
C LEU A 85 5.71 7.16 7.19
N GLY A 86 6.41 8.21 6.79
CA GLY A 86 7.29 8.20 5.61
C GLY A 86 8.47 7.22 5.71
N ALA A 87 8.81 6.76 6.90
CA ALA A 87 9.82 5.72 7.11
C ALA A 87 9.34 4.30 6.73
N SER A 88 8.04 4.06 6.57
CA SER A 88 7.51 2.80 6.04
C SER A 88 7.85 2.67 4.55
N THR A 89 8.31 1.49 4.14
CA THR A 89 8.62 1.21 2.72
C THR A 89 7.38 1.37 1.84
N TRP A 90 6.21 0.98 2.33
CA TRP A 90 4.93 1.12 1.64
C TRP A 90 4.55 2.59 1.41
N VAL A 91 4.69 3.43 2.44
CA VAL A 91 4.36 4.86 2.35
C VAL A 91 5.37 5.61 1.47
N SER A 92 6.68 5.35 1.61
CA SER A 92 7.70 6.00 0.78
C SER A 92 7.50 5.70 -0.70
N HIS A 93 7.14 4.46 -1.07
CA HIS A 93 6.78 4.11 -2.43
C HIS A 93 5.53 4.87 -2.92
N GLY A 94 4.54 5.05 -2.07
CA GLY A 94 3.35 5.87 -2.36
C GLY A 94 3.69 7.33 -2.63
N ILE A 95 4.55 7.94 -1.81
CA ILE A 95 5.02 9.33 -2.00
C ILE A 95 5.73 9.48 -3.36
N GLU A 96 6.63 8.54 -3.69
CA GLU A 96 7.32 8.54 -5.00
C GLU A 96 6.34 8.42 -6.16
N THR A 97 5.34 7.53 -6.03
CA THR A 97 4.31 7.34 -7.05
C THR A 97 3.40 8.56 -7.20
N ALA A 98 3.01 9.21 -6.10
CA ALA A 98 2.24 10.45 -6.13
C ALA A 98 3.00 11.55 -6.88
N ALA A 99 4.29 11.73 -6.60
CA ALA A 99 5.15 12.68 -7.30
C ALA A 99 5.31 12.35 -8.79
N PHE A 100 5.45 11.06 -9.14
CA PHE A 100 5.52 10.58 -10.52
C PHE A 100 4.24 10.93 -11.30
N PHE A 101 3.07 10.54 -10.80
CA PHE A 101 1.79 10.84 -11.46
C PHE A 101 1.51 12.35 -11.49
N GLY A 102 1.85 13.07 -10.43
CA GLY A 102 1.78 14.54 -10.41
C GLY A 102 2.54 15.16 -11.57
N SER A 103 3.77 14.71 -11.81
CA SER A 103 4.60 15.18 -12.90
C SER A 103 4.01 14.93 -14.28
N LEU A 104 3.39 13.76 -14.48
CA LEU A 104 2.69 13.43 -15.74
C LEU A 104 1.46 14.30 -15.99
N LEU A 105 0.84 14.82 -14.93
CA LEU A 105 -0.40 15.61 -14.98
C LEU A 105 -0.17 17.13 -14.86
N GLY A 106 1.06 17.57 -14.70
CA GLY A 106 1.37 18.98 -14.42
C GLY A 106 0.92 19.44 -13.03
N VAL A 107 1.00 18.53 -12.05
CA VAL A 107 0.71 18.78 -10.63
C VAL A 107 2.01 18.71 -9.84
N GLU A 108 2.35 19.77 -9.11
CA GLU A 108 3.43 19.73 -8.12
C GLU A 108 2.91 19.16 -6.82
N VAL A 109 3.41 17.99 -6.41
CA VAL A 109 3.00 17.30 -5.19
C VAL A 109 3.99 17.59 -4.07
N THR A 110 3.49 18.04 -2.92
CA THR A 110 4.25 18.20 -1.67
C THR A 110 3.71 17.23 -0.63
N SER A 111 4.58 16.36 -0.12
CA SER A 111 4.20 15.38 0.91
C SER A 111 4.62 15.87 2.30
N PHE A 112 3.71 15.75 3.26
CA PHE A 112 3.89 16.05 4.68
C PHE A 112 3.89 14.73 5.45
N ASP A 113 4.99 14.45 6.16
CA ASP A 113 5.15 13.22 6.93
C ASP A 113 4.64 13.40 8.37
N GLY A 114 3.70 12.57 8.78
CA GLY A 114 3.21 12.51 10.17
C GLY A 114 4.20 11.87 11.14
N GLU A 115 5.24 11.19 10.64
CA GLU A 115 6.24 10.49 11.45
C GLU A 115 5.61 9.54 12.49
N GLY A 116 4.48 8.92 12.15
CA GLY A 116 3.70 8.06 13.06
C GLY A 116 2.90 8.82 14.13
N GLN A 117 2.80 10.15 14.05
CA GLN A 117 2.14 11.00 15.04
C GLN A 117 0.92 11.68 14.42
N THR A 118 -0.26 11.36 14.92
CA THR A 118 -1.52 11.96 14.42
C THR A 118 -1.60 13.47 14.65
N GLU A 119 -0.97 13.97 15.72
CA GLU A 119 -0.87 15.40 16.01
C GLU A 119 -0.09 16.16 14.92
N LYS A 120 0.97 15.55 14.35
CA LYS A 120 1.71 16.14 13.22
C LYS A 120 0.86 16.16 11.97
N GLN A 121 0.10 15.09 11.70
CA GLN A 121 -0.83 15.07 10.57
C GLN A 121 -1.92 16.13 10.71
N LEU A 122 -2.51 16.27 11.91
CA LEU A 122 -3.50 17.31 12.19
C LEU A 122 -2.92 18.71 11.97
N GLN A 123 -1.74 18.99 12.50
CA GLN A 123 -1.08 20.29 12.30
C GLN A 123 -0.79 20.55 10.81
N ALA A 124 -0.34 19.54 10.08
CA ALA A 124 -0.10 19.67 8.63
C ALA A 124 -1.41 20.02 7.87
N LEU A 125 -2.54 19.40 8.20
CA LEU A 125 -3.83 19.73 7.58
C LEU A 125 -4.29 21.16 7.90
N LEU A 126 -4.09 21.61 9.14
CA LEU A 126 -4.40 22.98 9.57
C LEU A 126 -3.51 24.02 8.83
N ASP A 127 -2.23 23.73 8.65
CA ASP A 127 -1.30 24.60 7.91
C ASP A 127 -1.65 24.61 6.40
N ILE A 128 -2.02 23.44 5.85
CA ILE A 128 -2.47 23.30 4.47
C ILE A 128 -3.74 24.13 4.22
N ALA A 129 -4.71 24.11 5.13
CA ALA A 129 -5.93 24.91 5.04
C ALA A 129 -5.69 26.44 4.99
N ASN A 130 -4.51 26.89 5.42
CA ASN A 130 -4.10 28.30 5.37
C ASN A 130 -3.22 28.65 4.15
N SER A 131 -3.09 27.75 3.18
CA SER A 131 -2.27 27.90 1.98
C SER A 131 -3.07 27.56 0.72
N ASP A 132 -2.55 27.94 -0.45
CA ASP A 132 -3.23 27.70 -1.73
C ASP A 132 -2.86 26.31 -2.27
N TRP A 133 -3.80 25.39 -2.22
CA TRP A 133 -3.71 24.05 -2.80
C TRP A 133 -4.89 23.78 -3.73
N ALA A 134 -4.63 23.12 -4.85
CA ALA A 134 -5.67 22.72 -5.78
C ALA A 134 -6.50 21.55 -5.22
N PHE A 135 -5.85 20.61 -4.53
CA PHE A 135 -6.48 19.51 -3.80
C PHE A 135 -5.52 18.93 -2.75
N VAL A 136 -6.06 18.16 -1.83
CA VAL A 136 -5.32 17.52 -0.73
C VAL A 136 -5.68 16.05 -0.67
N ALA A 137 -4.69 15.16 -0.49
CA ALA A 137 -4.89 13.77 -0.18
C ALA A 137 -4.33 13.46 1.22
N VAL A 138 -5.04 12.71 2.03
CA VAL A 138 -4.63 12.34 3.38
C VAL A 138 -4.73 10.83 3.60
N HIS A 139 -3.68 10.26 4.18
CA HIS A 139 -3.62 8.92 4.71
C HIS A 139 -3.67 8.98 6.23
N PRO A 140 -4.84 8.85 6.86
CA PRO A 140 -4.97 8.99 8.32
C PRO A 140 -4.23 7.89 9.07
N GLY A 141 -3.44 8.25 10.08
CA GLY A 141 -2.79 7.29 10.96
C GLY A 141 -3.77 6.61 11.93
N ALA A 142 -4.87 7.29 12.24
CA ALA A 142 -5.99 6.77 13.02
C ALA A 142 -7.28 7.48 12.61
N SER A 143 -8.40 6.74 12.62
CA SER A 143 -9.72 7.34 12.45
C SER A 143 -10.04 8.31 13.58
N ASP A 144 -10.88 9.29 13.29
CA ASP A 144 -11.40 10.35 14.19
C ASP A 144 -10.36 11.39 14.66
N ALA A 145 -9.07 11.10 14.48
CA ALA A 145 -8.00 11.98 14.98
C ALA A 145 -7.76 13.25 14.13
N LEU A 146 -8.20 13.26 12.86
CA LEU A 146 -7.89 14.32 11.90
C LEU A 146 -9.11 15.11 11.43
N ILE A 147 -10.27 14.92 12.04
CA ILE A 147 -11.56 15.51 11.61
C ILE A 147 -11.47 17.04 11.56
N ASP A 148 -10.89 17.69 12.57
CA ASP A 148 -10.79 19.16 12.63
C ASP A 148 -9.93 19.69 11.48
N GLY A 149 -8.80 19.04 11.17
CA GLY A 149 -7.94 19.42 10.06
C GLY A 149 -8.59 19.18 8.70
N ALA A 150 -9.31 18.07 8.55
CA ALA A 150 -10.06 17.76 7.34
C ALA A 150 -11.21 18.75 7.11
N ASN A 151 -11.96 19.13 8.15
CA ASN A 151 -12.99 20.16 8.09
C ASN A 151 -12.40 21.51 7.64
N ALA A 152 -11.25 21.91 8.21
CA ALA A 152 -10.60 23.15 7.82
C ALA A 152 -10.23 23.19 6.33
N VAL A 153 -9.78 22.06 5.75
CA VAL A 153 -9.52 21.94 4.30
C VAL A 153 -10.81 22.03 3.48
N ILE A 154 -11.85 21.30 3.88
CA ILE A 154 -13.14 21.25 3.18
C ILE A 154 -13.84 22.62 3.21
N GLU A 155 -13.81 23.33 4.34
CA GLU A 155 -14.40 24.68 4.48
C GLU A 155 -13.78 25.73 3.57
N LYS A 156 -12.51 25.52 3.15
CA LYS A 156 -11.86 26.34 2.13
C LYS A 156 -12.27 25.99 0.70
N GLY A 157 -13.13 24.99 0.52
CA GLY A 157 -13.55 24.50 -0.80
C GLY A 157 -12.47 23.69 -1.52
N VAL A 158 -11.43 23.24 -0.82
CA VAL A 158 -10.36 22.41 -1.39
C VAL A 158 -10.81 20.95 -1.42
N PRO A 159 -10.81 20.28 -2.58
CA PRO A 159 -11.14 18.85 -2.67
C PRO A 159 -10.21 18.01 -1.78
N LEU A 160 -10.80 17.22 -0.87
CA LEU A 160 -10.11 16.32 0.03
C LEU A 160 -10.27 14.88 -0.43
N ILE A 161 -9.18 14.16 -0.60
CA ILE A 161 -9.11 12.75 -0.94
C ILE A 161 -8.64 11.97 0.29
N ILE A 162 -9.29 10.86 0.60
CA ILE A 162 -8.88 9.99 1.70
C ILE A 162 -8.22 8.73 1.13
N MET A 163 -7.10 8.31 1.72
CA MET A 163 -6.31 7.17 1.27
C MET A 163 -6.22 6.11 2.37
N ASP A 164 -6.34 4.83 2.00
CA ASP A 164 -6.09 3.61 2.77
C ASP A 164 -6.90 3.46 4.07
N THR A 165 -6.89 4.45 4.94
CA THR A 165 -7.58 4.44 6.24
C THR A 165 -8.75 5.43 6.23
N ARG A 166 -9.92 4.99 6.74
CA ARG A 166 -11.06 5.90 6.90
C ARG A 166 -10.73 7.04 7.88
N LEU A 167 -11.14 8.24 7.51
CA LEU A 167 -11.00 9.42 8.37
C LEU A 167 -11.89 9.35 9.60
N ILE A 168 -13.07 8.74 9.48
CA ILE A 168 -14.07 8.56 10.54
C ILE A 168 -14.29 7.07 10.74
N GLN A 169 -14.31 6.63 12.02
CA GLN A 169 -14.44 5.22 12.38
C GLN A 169 -15.81 4.66 11.97
N ASP A 170 -16.88 5.40 12.22
CA ASP A 170 -18.24 4.99 11.83
C ASP A 170 -18.41 4.98 10.31
N PRO A 171 -18.77 3.85 9.69
CA PRO A 171 -18.87 3.75 8.24
C PRO A 171 -19.99 4.60 7.62
N GLU A 172 -21.12 4.78 8.32
CA GLU A 172 -22.25 5.55 7.81
C GLU A 172 -21.94 7.06 7.87
N GLU A 173 -21.37 7.52 8.98
CA GLU A 173 -20.91 8.90 9.12
C GLU A 173 -19.82 9.21 8.09
N PHE A 174 -18.84 8.32 7.91
CA PHE A 174 -17.79 8.47 6.92
C PHE A 174 -18.33 8.56 5.50
N GLN A 175 -19.28 7.70 5.12
CA GLN A 175 -19.87 7.72 3.78
C GLN A 175 -20.54 9.06 3.44
N ASN A 176 -21.11 9.72 4.45
CA ASN A 176 -21.81 11.02 4.31
C ASN A 176 -20.89 12.23 4.48
N TYR A 177 -19.60 12.02 4.82
CA TYR A 177 -18.64 13.10 5.03
C TYR A 177 -18.23 13.80 3.73
N GLY A 178 -17.74 15.04 3.84
CA GLY A 178 -17.52 15.97 2.72
C GLY A 178 -16.29 15.69 1.82
N TYR A 179 -15.62 14.54 1.91
CA TYR A 179 -14.47 14.22 1.03
C TYR A 179 -14.90 13.98 -0.43
N LEU A 180 -13.93 14.13 -1.36
CA LEU A 180 -14.13 13.88 -2.78
C LEU A 180 -14.25 12.38 -3.08
N THR A 181 -13.25 11.59 -2.68
CA THR A 181 -13.18 10.15 -2.88
C THR A 181 -12.34 9.48 -1.79
N PHE A 182 -12.59 8.19 -1.57
CA PHE A 182 -11.79 7.33 -0.70
C PHE A 182 -11.22 6.15 -1.51
N LEU A 183 -9.92 5.92 -1.40
CA LEU A 183 -9.22 4.82 -2.06
C LEU A 183 -8.76 3.81 -1.01
N GLU A 184 -9.28 2.59 -1.06
CA GLU A 184 -8.99 1.54 -0.08
C GLU A 184 -8.90 0.16 -0.75
N PRO A 185 -7.96 -0.72 -0.33
CA PRO A 185 -7.97 -2.13 -0.69
C PRO A 185 -8.93 -2.92 0.20
N ASP A 186 -9.20 -4.19 -0.15
CA ASP A 186 -9.95 -5.09 0.73
C ASP A 186 -9.05 -5.66 1.83
N ASN A 187 -8.97 -4.94 2.95
CA ASN A 187 -8.17 -5.35 4.10
C ASN A 187 -8.62 -6.68 4.73
N ILE A 188 -9.94 -6.99 4.69
CA ILE A 188 -10.46 -8.28 5.16
C ILE A 188 -9.97 -9.41 4.24
N TYR A 189 -10.08 -9.21 2.92
CA TYR A 189 -9.55 -10.17 1.93
C TYR A 189 -8.05 -10.37 2.10
N MET A 190 -7.27 -9.30 2.28
CA MET A 190 -5.83 -9.40 2.48
C MET A 190 -5.49 -10.22 3.73
N GLY A 191 -6.11 -9.92 4.87
CA GLY A 191 -5.91 -10.66 6.12
C GLY A 191 -6.28 -12.13 6.00
N SER A 192 -7.44 -12.43 5.40
CA SER A 192 -7.90 -13.83 5.23
C SER A 192 -7.02 -14.61 4.26
N THR A 193 -6.55 -13.97 3.19
CA THR A 193 -5.73 -14.61 2.16
C THR A 193 -4.40 -15.11 2.73
N VAL A 194 -3.62 -14.23 3.38
CA VAL A 194 -2.32 -14.65 3.91
C VAL A 194 -2.43 -15.51 5.16
N ALA A 195 -3.49 -15.35 5.99
CA ALA A 195 -3.75 -16.26 7.08
C ALA A 195 -4.00 -17.69 6.60
N ASN A 196 -4.76 -17.86 5.50
CA ASN A 196 -5.00 -19.16 4.89
C ASN A 196 -3.70 -19.81 4.36
N GLU A 197 -2.82 -19.02 3.72
CA GLU A 197 -1.51 -19.54 3.28
C GLU A 197 -0.61 -19.92 4.46
N LEU A 198 -0.60 -19.13 5.55
CA LEU A 198 0.12 -19.45 6.79
C LEU A 198 -0.37 -20.77 7.38
N PHE A 199 -1.69 -20.90 7.58
CA PHE A 199 -2.24 -22.09 8.24
C PHE A 199 -2.07 -23.36 7.41
N LYS A 200 -2.13 -23.28 6.08
CA LYS A 200 -1.75 -24.39 5.19
C LYS A 200 -0.28 -24.77 5.36
N ALA A 201 0.62 -23.80 5.39
CA ALA A 201 2.05 -24.05 5.58
C ALA A 201 2.38 -24.64 6.96
N MET A 202 1.55 -24.35 7.98
CA MET A 202 1.63 -24.94 9.32
C MET A 202 1.01 -26.34 9.40
N GLY A 203 0.39 -26.86 8.33
CA GLY A 203 -0.36 -28.13 8.34
C GLY A 203 -1.71 -28.05 9.04
N GLY A 204 -2.25 -26.87 9.22
CA GLY A 204 -3.57 -26.59 9.82
C GLY A 204 -3.61 -26.66 11.35
N GLU A 205 -2.45 -26.71 12.03
CA GLU A 205 -2.36 -26.84 13.49
C GLU A 205 -1.16 -26.12 14.10
N GLY A 206 -1.27 -25.75 15.36
CA GLY A 206 -0.18 -25.20 16.17
C GLY A 206 -0.44 -23.79 16.68
N GLU A 207 0.54 -23.28 17.42
CA GLU A 207 0.50 -21.94 18.00
C GLU A 207 0.89 -20.89 16.97
N VAL A 208 0.12 -19.78 16.91
CA VAL A 208 0.36 -18.64 16.02
C VAL A 208 0.37 -17.35 16.80
N ILE A 209 1.29 -16.44 16.44
CA ILE A 209 1.34 -15.05 16.92
C ILE A 209 0.79 -14.14 15.83
N HIS A 210 -0.12 -13.25 16.19
CA HIS A 210 -0.72 -12.25 15.36
C HIS A 210 -0.15 -10.86 15.72
N THR A 211 0.82 -10.37 14.97
CA THR A 211 1.43 -9.07 15.20
C THR A 211 0.72 -8.00 14.38
N GLN A 212 0.01 -7.13 15.07
CA GLN A 212 -0.87 -6.13 14.46
C GLN A 212 -0.15 -4.82 14.12
N GLY A 213 -0.72 -4.07 13.17
CA GLY A 213 -0.41 -2.65 12.98
C GLY A 213 -1.07 -1.77 14.05
N ALA A 214 -1.06 -0.45 13.86
CA ALA A 214 -1.68 0.50 14.80
C ALA A 214 -3.19 0.23 14.94
N LEU A 215 -3.68 0.08 16.17
CA LEU A 215 -5.04 -0.39 16.46
C LEU A 215 -6.14 0.60 16.03
N GLY A 216 -5.85 1.91 15.96
CA GLY A 216 -6.76 2.94 15.48
C GLY A 216 -6.88 3.02 13.95
N HIS A 217 -6.12 2.21 13.22
CA HIS A 217 -6.06 2.20 11.76
C HIS A 217 -7.06 1.19 11.18
N THR A 218 -8.01 1.63 10.34
CA THR A 218 -9.06 0.73 9.82
C THR A 218 -8.50 -0.39 8.94
N GLY A 219 -7.37 -0.18 8.26
CA GLY A 219 -6.65 -1.24 7.56
C GLY A 219 -6.18 -2.36 8.49
N ALA A 220 -5.63 -2.02 9.67
CA ALA A 220 -5.25 -3.02 10.67
C ALA A 220 -6.46 -3.80 11.20
N GLN A 221 -7.56 -3.09 11.49
CA GLN A 221 -8.81 -3.72 11.93
C GLN A 221 -9.38 -4.68 10.88
N GLY A 222 -9.33 -4.30 9.59
CA GLY A 222 -9.76 -5.16 8.49
C GLY A 222 -8.90 -6.41 8.35
N ARG A 223 -7.56 -6.28 8.41
CA ARG A 223 -6.61 -7.41 8.36
C ARG A 223 -6.81 -8.36 9.55
N ALA A 224 -7.04 -7.81 10.75
CA ALA A 224 -7.37 -8.61 11.94
C ALA A 224 -8.70 -9.35 11.79
N ALA A 225 -9.74 -8.69 11.24
CA ALA A 225 -11.02 -9.33 10.97
C ALA A 225 -10.88 -10.51 9.99
N GLY A 226 -10.10 -10.33 8.91
CA GLY A 226 -9.81 -11.38 7.92
C GLY A 226 -9.04 -12.56 8.53
N PHE A 227 -8.03 -12.27 9.35
CA PHE A 227 -7.30 -13.29 10.12
C PHE A 227 -8.25 -14.10 11.01
N ASN A 228 -9.06 -13.45 11.84
CA ASN A 228 -9.97 -14.08 12.77
C ASN A 228 -11.05 -14.94 12.07
N GLN A 229 -11.59 -14.45 10.94
CA GLN A 229 -12.50 -15.24 10.10
C GLN A 229 -11.84 -16.51 9.58
N THR A 230 -10.55 -16.47 9.27
CA THR A 230 -9.80 -17.62 8.78
C THR A 230 -9.49 -18.60 9.92
N VAL A 231 -9.09 -18.12 11.10
CA VAL A 231 -8.87 -18.95 12.30
C VAL A 231 -10.08 -19.83 12.61
N ALA A 232 -11.30 -19.29 12.44
CA ALA A 232 -12.54 -20.04 12.68
C ALA A 232 -12.67 -21.32 11.80
N ASN A 233 -11.97 -21.39 10.68
CA ASN A 233 -11.96 -22.56 9.78
C ASN A 233 -10.83 -23.56 10.09
N PHE A 234 -9.94 -23.24 11.04
CA PHE A 234 -8.78 -24.08 11.42
C PHE A 234 -8.81 -24.37 12.93
N PRO A 235 -9.62 -25.34 13.41
CA PRO A 235 -9.88 -25.52 14.84
C PRO A 235 -8.66 -25.95 15.66
N ASN A 236 -7.57 -26.41 15.02
CA ASN A 236 -6.32 -26.79 15.67
C ASN A 236 -5.27 -25.66 15.68
N ILE A 237 -5.57 -24.50 15.09
CA ILE A 237 -4.77 -23.30 15.23
C ILE A 237 -5.11 -22.60 16.55
N LYS A 238 -4.08 -22.26 17.32
CA LYS A 238 -4.21 -21.56 18.58
C LYS A 238 -3.49 -20.23 18.53
N VAL A 239 -4.23 -19.13 18.56
CA VAL A 239 -3.67 -17.79 18.69
C VAL A 239 -3.19 -17.59 20.11
N VAL A 240 -1.90 -17.34 20.32
CA VAL A 240 -1.26 -17.22 21.63
C VAL A 240 -0.89 -15.81 22.01
N ASP A 241 -0.80 -14.90 21.02
CA ASP A 241 -0.54 -13.48 21.24
C ASP A 241 -1.08 -12.64 20.07
N GLU A 242 -1.57 -11.42 20.37
CA GLU A 242 -2.13 -10.48 19.39
C GLU A 242 -1.64 -9.04 19.62
N THR A 243 -0.37 -8.88 19.94
CA THR A 243 0.21 -7.56 20.27
C THR A 243 0.48 -6.73 19.01
N SER A 244 0.21 -5.41 19.10
CA SER A 244 0.57 -4.44 18.07
C SER A 244 2.06 -4.10 18.12
N ALA A 245 2.66 -3.90 16.93
CA ALA A 245 3.98 -3.31 16.74
C ALA A 245 3.91 -2.03 15.89
N ASN A 246 2.74 -1.38 15.81
CA ASN A 246 2.50 -0.03 15.29
C ASN A 246 3.11 0.26 13.90
N TRP A 247 3.21 -0.75 13.02
CA TRP A 247 3.87 -0.72 11.71
C TRP A 247 5.40 -0.56 11.77
N LEU A 248 6.01 -0.59 12.97
CA LEU A 248 7.42 -0.30 13.16
C LEU A 248 8.27 -1.57 13.20
N GLN A 249 9.28 -1.65 12.32
CA GLN A 249 10.23 -2.78 12.26
C GLN A 249 10.96 -3.00 13.59
N ALA A 250 11.39 -1.91 14.26
CA ALA A 250 12.11 -1.99 15.53
C ALA A 250 11.24 -2.55 16.65
N GLU A 251 9.95 -2.14 16.72
CA GLU A 251 9.00 -2.68 17.68
C GLU A 251 8.71 -4.15 17.41
N ALA A 252 8.49 -4.54 16.14
CA ALA A 252 8.29 -5.93 15.75
C ALA A 252 9.49 -6.81 16.13
N SER A 253 10.73 -6.33 15.87
CA SER A 253 11.94 -7.06 16.26
C SER A 253 12.03 -7.25 17.78
N THR A 254 11.84 -6.19 18.56
CA THR A 254 11.89 -6.24 20.03
C THR A 254 10.81 -7.16 20.59
N LEU A 255 9.57 -7.02 20.09
CA LEU A 255 8.44 -7.84 20.48
C LEU A 255 8.70 -9.33 20.23
N TRP A 256 9.23 -9.69 19.05
CA TRP A 256 9.46 -11.08 18.69
C TRP A 256 10.63 -11.71 19.44
N GLN A 257 11.63 -10.94 19.88
CA GLN A 257 12.66 -11.42 20.81
C GLN A 257 12.07 -11.89 22.14
N ASP A 258 11.06 -11.19 22.66
CA ASP A 258 10.34 -11.58 23.89
C ASP A 258 9.37 -12.74 23.62
N LEU A 259 8.56 -12.66 22.55
CA LEU A 259 7.53 -13.64 22.23
C LEU A 259 8.09 -15.04 21.96
N LEU A 260 9.24 -15.16 21.29
CA LEU A 260 9.89 -16.45 21.05
C LEU A 260 10.35 -17.13 22.35
N GLN A 261 10.68 -16.35 23.39
CA GLN A 261 11.01 -16.90 24.72
C GLN A 261 9.75 -17.33 25.47
N ARG A 262 8.66 -16.56 25.36
CA ARG A 262 7.38 -16.84 26.04
C ARG A 262 6.63 -18.00 25.39
N TYR A 263 6.73 -18.15 24.07
CA TYR A 263 6.02 -19.15 23.27
C TYR A 263 7.00 -20.03 22.46
N PRO A 264 7.80 -20.90 23.12
CA PRO A 264 8.86 -21.66 22.45
C PRO A 264 8.33 -22.70 21.43
N ASN A 265 7.02 -23.00 21.47
CA ASN A 265 6.38 -23.94 20.54
C ASN A 265 5.64 -23.23 19.39
N VAL A 266 5.78 -21.91 19.25
CA VAL A 266 5.12 -21.17 18.17
C VAL A 266 5.53 -21.70 16.81
N LYS A 267 4.57 -21.90 15.92
CA LYS A 267 4.77 -22.42 14.56
C LYS A 267 4.48 -21.38 13.48
N GLY A 268 3.80 -20.27 13.81
CA GLY A 268 3.42 -19.28 12.83
C GLY A 268 3.44 -17.85 13.33
N GLY A 269 3.77 -16.92 12.43
CA GLY A 269 3.66 -15.49 12.61
C GLY A 269 2.84 -14.85 11.49
N PHE A 270 1.77 -14.18 11.87
CA PHE A 270 0.95 -13.37 10.97
C PHE A 270 1.23 -11.89 11.25
N PHE A 271 1.58 -11.14 10.20
CA PHE A 271 1.93 -9.73 10.31
C PHE A 271 1.05 -8.87 9.41
N HIS A 272 0.67 -7.69 9.91
CA HIS A 272 -0.08 -6.71 9.15
C HIS A 272 0.75 -5.96 8.10
N SER A 273 2.09 -6.05 8.12
CA SER A 273 2.96 -5.50 7.07
C SER A 273 4.17 -6.38 6.80
N ASP A 274 4.69 -6.27 5.59
CA ASP A 274 5.92 -6.96 5.18
C ASP A 274 7.16 -6.42 5.91
N ASP A 275 7.21 -5.12 6.19
CA ASP A 275 8.29 -4.50 6.96
C ASP A 275 8.42 -5.13 8.35
N MET A 276 7.30 -5.33 9.06
CA MET A 276 7.29 -6.01 10.36
C MET A 276 7.60 -7.51 10.22
N ALA A 277 7.06 -8.18 9.19
CA ALA A 277 7.30 -9.60 8.93
C ALA A 277 8.79 -9.90 8.69
N LEU A 278 9.45 -9.10 7.88
CA LEU A 278 10.88 -9.24 7.59
C LEU A 278 11.76 -8.97 8.82
N ALA A 279 11.37 -7.98 9.64
CA ALA A 279 12.06 -7.69 10.88
C ALA A 279 11.97 -8.86 11.88
N ALA A 280 10.79 -9.46 12.03
CA ALA A 280 10.60 -10.64 12.86
C ALA A 280 11.28 -11.89 12.28
N GLN A 281 11.30 -12.06 10.95
CA GLN A 281 12.00 -13.14 10.28
C GLN A 281 13.51 -13.14 10.61
N ALA A 282 14.14 -11.97 10.64
CA ALA A 282 15.54 -11.86 11.05
C ALA A 282 15.76 -12.28 12.51
N VAL A 283 14.81 -12.03 13.41
CA VAL A 283 14.83 -12.49 14.80
C VAL A 283 14.70 -14.02 14.86
N VAL A 284 13.76 -14.60 14.10
CA VAL A 284 13.56 -16.06 14.01
C VAL A 284 14.81 -16.76 13.48
N GLU A 285 15.45 -16.22 12.43
CA GLU A 285 16.73 -16.75 11.91
C GLU A 285 17.85 -16.68 12.96
N SER A 286 17.97 -15.54 13.66
CA SER A 286 18.99 -15.37 14.71
C SER A 286 18.80 -16.32 15.88
N ALA A 287 17.56 -16.77 16.13
CA ALA A 287 17.23 -17.76 17.14
C ALA A 287 17.39 -19.22 16.65
N GLY A 288 17.67 -19.44 15.35
CA GLY A 288 17.77 -20.77 14.74
C GLY A 288 16.42 -21.48 14.58
N LEU A 289 15.31 -20.73 14.51
CA LEU A 289 13.93 -21.25 14.48
C LEU A 289 13.26 -21.16 13.08
N GLN A 290 14.03 -20.87 12.02
CA GLN A 290 13.53 -20.68 10.65
C GLN A 290 12.83 -21.93 10.08
N ASP A 291 13.17 -23.11 10.53
CA ASP A 291 12.52 -24.36 10.11
C ASP A 291 11.21 -24.61 10.85
N GLN A 292 11.07 -24.08 12.07
CA GLN A 292 9.90 -24.21 12.94
C GLN A 292 8.84 -23.17 12.65
N VAL A 293 9.22 -21.89 12.52
CA VAL A 293 8.29 -20.75 12.45
C VAL A 293 8.06 -20.33 11.00
N LYS A 294 6.82 -20.40 10.56
CA LYS A 294 6.36 -19.91 9.26
C LYS A 294 5.84 -18.49 9.40
N ILE A 295 6.19 -17.61 8.48
CA ILE A 295 5.82 -16.17 8.56
C ILE A 295 5.14 -15.73 7.28
N VAL A 296 4.09 -14.90 7.42
CA VAL A 296 3.43 -14.18 6.33
C VAL A 296 3.36 -12.69 6.64
N GLY A 297 3.34 -11.88 5.60
CA GLY A 297 3.16 -10.43 5.66
C GLY A 297 2.02 -9.93 4.79
N VAL A 298 1.83 -8.64 4.77
CA VAL A 298 0.93 -7.89 3.90
C VAL A 298 1.72 -6.70 3.36
N ASP A 299 1.44 -6.24 2.20
CA ASP A 299 1.81 -5.07 1.42
C ASP A 299 2.32 -5.45 0.03
N GLY A 300 2.91 -6.66 -0.13
CA GLY A 300 3.50 -7.08 -1.38
C GLY A 300 4.78 -6.31 -1.71
N LEU A 301 5.63 -6.04 -0.74
CA LEU A 301 6.90 -5.38 -0.99
C LEU A 301 7.85 -6.28 -1.79
N LYS A 302 8.68 -5.67 -2.63
CA LYS A 302 9.65 -6.40 -3.46
C LYS A 302 10.60 -7.27 -2.62
N ASN A 303 11.08 -6.75 -1.48
CA ASN A 303 11.94 -7.49 -0.57
C ASN A 303 11.22 -8.66 0.11
N ALA A 304 9.92 -8.54 0.40
CA ALA A 304 9.10 -9.65 0.86
C ALA A 304 8.92 -10.71 -0.23
N ALA A 305 8.66 -10.31 -1.48
CA ALA A 305 8.60 -11.24 -2.61
C ALA A 305 9.93 -11.99 -2.82
N GLN A 306 11.09 -11.32 -2.63
CA GLN A 306 12.39 -11.99 -2.64
C GLN A 306 12.54 -12.97 -1.47
N ALA A 307 12.10 -12.58 -0.28
CA ALA A 307 12.14 -13.46 0.90
C ALA A 307 11.23 -14.70 0.73
N ILE A 308 10.13 -14.58 -0.03
CA ILE A 308 9.29 -15.73 -0.41
C ILE A 308 10.04 -16.67 -1.36
N LEU A 309 10.77 -16.15 -2.36
CA LEU A 309 11.61 -16.96 -3.25
C LEU A 309 12.73 -17.69 -2.48
N ASP A 310 13.27 -17.04 -1.46
CA ASP A 310 14.37 -17.55 -0.62
C ASP A 310 13.86 -18.47 0.52
N ASP A 311 12.57 -18.88 0.53
CA ASP A 311 11.90 -19.70 1.55
C ASP A 311 11.90 -19.10 2.97
N LYS A 312 12.10 -17.79 3.11
CA LYS A 312 12.12 -17.05 4.39
C LYS A 312 10.73 -16.60 4.82
N LEU A 313 9.88 -16.26 3.87
CA LEU A 313 8.45 -15.99 4.07
C LEU A 313 7.62 -16.99 3.28
N VAL A 314 6.42 -17.29 3.76
CA VAL A 314 5.47 -18.19 3.09
C VAL A 314 4.73 -17.45 1.96
N ALA A 315 4.19 -16.28 2.27
CA ALA A 315 3.41 -15.47 1.37
C ALA A 315 3.32 -14.01 1.83
N SER A 316 2.95 -13.15 0.91
CA SER A 316 2.44 -11.79 1.16
C SER A 316 1.19 -11.56 0.31
N VAL A 317 0.52 -10.43 0.49
CA VAL A 317 -0.57 -9.98 -0.37
C VAL A 317 -0.38 -8.50 -0.70
N ILE A 318 -0.65 -8.14 -1.95
CA ILE A 318 -0.41 -6.77 -2.43
C ILE A 318 -1.44 -5.82 -1.81
N ASN A 319 -0.98 -4.87 -1.02
CA ASN A 319 -1.63 -3.61 -0.72
C ASN A 319 -1.05 -2.56 -1.70
N PRO A 320 -1.77 -2.16 -2.75
CA PRO A 320 -1.17 -1.48 -3.90
C PRO A 320 -0.96 0.01 -3.63
N SER A 321 0.09 0.37 -2.89
CA SER A 321 0.47 1.74 -2.54
C SER A 321 0.49 2.68 -3.75
N GLY A 322 1.11 2.25 -4.85
CA GLY A 322 1.18 3.03 -6.07
C GLY A 322 -0.19 3.37 -6.65
N ARG A 323 -1.14 2.43 -6.65
CA ARG A 323 -2.51 2.68 -7.13
C ARG A 323 -3.31 3.57 -6.20
N ILE A 324 -3.08 3.50 -4.90
CA ILE A 324 -3.75 4.36 -3.92
C ILE A 324 -3.24 5.78 -4.08
N HIS A 325 -1.95 6.02 -3.99
CA HIS A 325 -1.37 7.37 -4.06
C HIS A 325 -1.47 7.97 -5.46
N GLY A 326 -1.10 7.23 -6.50
CA GLY A 326 -1.25 7.69 -7.89
C GLY A 326 -2.72 7.93 -8.26
N GLY A 327 -3.63 7.06 -7.81
CA GLY A 327 -5.06 7.22 -7.98
C GLY A 327 -5.62 8.45 -7.27
N ALA A 328 -5.10 8.78 -6.09
CA ALA A 328 -5.47 10.00 -5.35
C ALA A 328 -5.08 11.26 -6.13
N ILE A 329 -3.85 11.31 -6.67
CA ILE A 329 -3.40 12.42 -7.50
C ILE A 329 -4.23 12.55 -8.78
N TRP A 330 -4.56 11.41 -9.42
CA TRP A 330 -5.42 11.39 -10.60
C TRP A 330 -6.83 11.90 -10.30
N ALA A 331 -7.45 11.44 -9.22
CA ALA A 331 -8.78 11.86 -8.78
C ALA A 331 -8.83 13.37 -8.46
N GLY A 332 -7.81 13.86 -7.74
CA GLY A 332 -7.66 15.28 -7.45
C GLY A 332 -7.50 16.11 -8.71
N TYR A 333 -6.63 15.69 -9.65
CA TYR A 333 -6.46 16.37 -10.94
C TYR A 333 -7.78 16.44 -11.73
N LEU A 334 -8.53 15.36 -11.84
CA LEU A 334 -9.83 15.35 -12.52
C LEU A 334 -10.82 16.32 -11.89
N SER A 335 -10.77 16.51 -10.56
CA SER A 335 -11.69 17.41 -9.86
C SER A 335 -11.46 18.88 -10.17
N VAL A 336 -10.22 19.28 -10.55
CA VAL A 336 -9.84 20.69 -10.72
C VAL A 336 -9.49 21.08 -12.17
N SER A 337 -9.19 20.10 -13.03
CA SER A 337 -8.70 20.38 -14.40
C SER A 337 -9.82 20.82 -15.37
N GLY A 338 -11.08 20.66 -15.01
CA GLY A 338 -12.21 20.90 -15.93
C GLY A 338 -12.24 19.92 -17.11
N THR A 339 -11.44 18.84 -17.06
CA THR A 339 -11.47 17.78 -18.08
C THR A 339 -12.85 17.17 -18.13
N ASP A 340 -13.38 17.00 -19.34
CA ASP A 340 -14.70 16.38 -19.57
C ASP A 340 -14.74 15.04 -18.84
N ARG A 341 -15.70 14.91 -17.93
CA ARG A 341 -15.85 13.73 -17.09
C ARG A 341 -16.94 12.86 -17.71
N ALA A 342 -16.71 11.55 -17.69
CA ALA A 342 -17.81 10.63 -17.86
C ALA A 342 -18.96 11.00 -16.90
N GLU A 343 -20.21 10.78 -17.29
CA GLU A 343 -21.35 10.98 -16.40
C GLU A 343 -21.10 10.34 -15.03
N GLY A 344 -21.18 11.13 -13.96
CA GLY A 344 -20.94 10.69 -12.58
C GLY A 344 -19.67 11.23 -11.90
N GLY A 345 -18.72 11.84 -12.64
CA GLY A 345 -17.52 12.45 -12.04
C GLY A 345 -16.57 11.43 -11.38
N VAL A 346 -15.82 11.87 -10.35
CA VAL A 346 -14.97 10.99 -9.53
C VAL A 346 -15.88 10.17 -8.60
N PRO A 347 -15.81 8.82 -8.63
CA PRO A 347 -16.62 7.99 -7.73
C PRO A 347 -16.24 8.24 -6.27
N LYS A 348 -17.25 8.20 -5.38
CA LYS A 348 -17.06 8.42 -3.93
C LYS A 348 -16.12 7.40 -3.28
N PHE A 349 -16.04 6.20 -3.85
CA PHE A 349 -15.18 5.10 -3.39
C PHE A 349 -14.48 4.40 -4.56
N ILE A 350 -13.18 4.16 -4.42
CA ILE A 350 -12.35 3.46 -5.40
C ILE A 350 -11.67 2.27 -4.72
N ARG A 351 -12.00 1.06 -5.14
CA ARG A 351 -11.35 -0.15 -4.69
C ARG A 351 -10.02 -0.34 -5.42
N THR A 352 -8.96 -0.66 -4.67
CA THR A 352 -7.58 -0.77 -5.19
C THR A 352 -6.96 -2.16 -4.92
N ASP A 353 -7.74 -3.23 -5.01
CA ASP A 353 -7.32 -4.57 -4.61
C ASP A 353 -6.05 -5.07 -5.33
N GLY A 354 -5.26 -5.86 -4.61
CA GLY A 354 -4.16 -6.67 -5.10
C GLY A 354 -4.35 -8.17 -4.85
N GLY A 355 -3.48 -8.99 -5.41
CA GLY A 355 -3.52 -10.44 -5.26
C GLY A 355 -2.44 -10.98 -4.31
N PRO A 356 -2.50 -12.28 -3.95
CA PRO A 356 -1.46 -12.91 -3.15
C PRO A 356 -0.15 -13.05 -3.92
N ILE A 357 0.96 -12.94 -3.20
CA ILE A 357 2.30 -13.29 -3.66
C ILE A 357 2.70 -14.57 -2.92
N THR A 358 2.95 -15.60 -3.69
CA THR A 358 3.44 -16.90 -3.24
C THR A 358 4.69 -17.27 -4.03
N LYS A 359 5.31 -18.40 -3.70
CA LYS A 359 6.51 -18.87 -4.43
C LYS A 359 6.26 -19.04 -5.95
N ASP A 360 5.01 -19.35 -6.34
CA ASP A 360 4.65 -19.61 -7.73
C ASP A 360 4.69 -18.34 -8.61
N ASN A 361 4.45 -17.15 -8.03
CA ASN A 361 4.34 -15.91 -8.78
C ASN A 361 5.32 -14.80 -8.36
N ALA A 362 6.07 -14.98 -7.26
CA ALA A 362 6.96 -13.95 -6.71
C ALA A 362 8.01 -13.47 -7.71
N ALA A 363 8.60 -14.37 -8.52
CA ALA A 363 9.57 -13.98 -9.54
C ALA A 363 8.96 -13.06 -10.62
N GLY A 364 7.75 -13.36 -11.08
CA GLY A 364 7.00 -12.52 -12.02
C GLY A 364 6.63 -11.17 -11.42
N TYR A 365 6.25 -11.16 -10.13
CA TYR A 365 5.94 -9.94 -9.41
C TYR A 365 7.17 -9.03 -9.25
N ILE A 366 8.33 -9.58 -8.87
CA ILE A 366 9.60 -8.83 -8.80
C ILE A 366 9.94 -8.23 -10.17
N TRP A 367 9.79 -9.01 -11.24
CA TRP A 367 10.02 -8.50 -12.59
C TRP A 367 9.09 -7.34 -12.96
N LEU A 368 7.79 -7.42 -12.60
CA LEU A 368 6.84 -6.31 -12.81
C LEU A 368 7.27 -5.08 -12.02
N HIS A 369 7.62 -5.25 -10.76
CA HIS A 369 8.07 -4.16 -9.89
C HIS A 369 9.35 -3.48 -10.40
N ASP A 370 10.28 -4.24 -11.03
CA ASP A 370 11.54 -3.71 -11.56
C ASP A 370 11.38 -2.99 -12.92
N ASN A 371 10.31 -3.25 -13.63
CA ASN A 371 10.14 -2.76 -15.00
C ASN A 371 8.98 -1.75 -15.15
N TYR A 372 8.12 -1.61 -14.14
CA TYR A 372 6.98 -0.71 -14.16
C TYR A 372 6.86 0.06 -12.85
N GLN A 373 6.34 1.30 -12.94
CA GLN A 373 5.95 2.08 -11.78
C GLN A 373 4.56 1.58 -11.33
N TYR A 374 4.53 0.86 -10.22
CA TYR A 374 3.34 0.16 -9.78
C TYR A 374 2.73 0.80 -8.55
#